data_56bc997078ef343ca0d6f21221bd8b5f
#
_entry.id   56bc997078ef343ca0d6f21221bd8b5f
#
_cell.length_a   1.000
_cell.length_b   1.000
_cell.length_c   1.000
_cell.angle_alpha   90.00
_cell.angle_beta   90.00
_cell.angle_gamma   90.00
#
_symmetry.space_group_name_H-M   'P 1'
#
loop_
_entity.id
_entity.type
_entity.pdbx_description
1 polymer ?
#
loop_
_entity_poly.entity_id
_entity_poly.type
_entity_poly.pdbx_seq_one_letter_code
_entity_poly.pdbx_strand_id
1 'polypeptide(L)'
;MSIYKSDDPAYLEVALDSIFHQTLPPTEVVMVGDGPLPDDLLSVVHQMEDKYRNLRFLPQEKNRGLGEALRIACENCKYDYIARMDSDDISLPDRFEKQMRCFEEDDNLSIVGGMITEFVGEPENIVDQRLLPLEDADIKRFMVSRAGVNHVTVVFKKNDLMKAGNYSGKYRQEDYYLWARMWKAGCKFKNIPDVVVNVRSGANQFARRGGLKYFKEHMKIFKLMYQWHLITYPQLMKNYILRYAQVAFPTTLRTWAYQHLLRK
;
A
#
# COMPACT_ATOMS: atom_id res chain seq x y z
N MET A 1 5.03 -0.41 -9.35
CA MET A 1 3.61 -0.10 -9.68
C MET A 1 2.96 -1.32 -10.33
N SER A 2 1.67 -1.50 -10.22
CA SER A 2 0.92 -2.44 -11.07
C SER A 2 -0.33 -1.75 -11.63
N ILE A 3 -0.75 -2.20 -12.80
CA ILE A 3 -1.96 -1.74 -13.49
C ILE A 3 -2.79 -2.94 -13.95
N TYR A 4 -4.09 -2.75 -14.10
CA TYR A 4 -4.98 -3.79 -14.59
C TYR A 4 -6.12 -3.19 -15.43
N LYS A 5 -6.90 -4.04 -16.09
CA LYS A 5 -7.89 -3.65 -17.13
C LYS A 5 -8.95 -2.60 -16.74
N SER A 6 -9.15 -2.32 -15.46
CA SER A 6 -10.15 -1.34 -15.00
C SER A 6 -9.52 -0.03 -14.51
N ASP A 7 -8.21 0.12 -14.66
CA ASP A 7 -7.55 1.38 -14.33
C ASP A 7 -7.88 2.44 -15.39
N ASP A 8 -7.93 3.68 -14.95
CA ASP A 8 -8.22 4.82 -15.82
C ASP A 8 -6.93 5.32 -16.48
N PRO A 9 -6.87 5.42 -17.82
CA PRO A 9 -5.67 5.89 -18.53
C PRO A 9 -5.22 7.29 -18.13
N ALA A 10 -6.15 8.22 -17.88
CA ALA A 10 -5.82 9.59 -17.47
C ALA A 10 -5.24 9.64 -16.05
N TYR A 11 -5.74 8.78 -15.15
CA TYR A 11 -5.18 8.69 -13.80
C TYR A 11 -3.79 8.07 -13.82
N LEU A 12 -3.56 7.06 -14.65
CA LEU A 12 -2.24 6.45 -14.82
C LEU A 12 -1.20 7.47 -15.29
N GLU A 13 -1.54 8.30 -16.27
CA GLU A 13 -0.64 9.36 -16.77
C GLU A 13 -0.25 10.31 -15.64
N VAL A 14 -1.23 10.83 -14.89
CA VAL A 14 -0.99 11.73 -13.73
C VAL A 14 -0.14 11.05 -12.66
N ALA A 15 -0.42 9.79 -12.33
CA ALA A 15 0.34 9.03 -11.34
C ALA A 15 1.80 8.85 -11.75
N LEU A 16 2.07 8.46 -13.01
CA LEU A 16 3.42 8.33 -13.55
C LEU A 16 4.14 9.66 -13.58
N ASP A 17 3.52 10.72 -14.09
CA ASP A 17 4.12 12.05 -14.08
C ASP A 17 4.49 12.50 -12.66
N SER A 18 3.66 12.22 -11.65
CA SER A 18 3.92 12.59 -10.27
C SER A 18 5.17 11.91 -9.67
N ILE A 19 5.50 10.69 -10.10
CA ILE A 19 6.72 10.00 -9.63
C ILE A 19 7.95 10.36 -10.45
N PHE A 20 7.82 10.76 -11.70
CA PHE A 20 8.96 11.21 -12.49
C PHE A 20 9.37 12.66 -12.19
N HIS A 21 8.44 13.51 -11.70
CA HIS A 21 8.70 14.90 -11.31
C HIS A 21 9.02 15.07 -9.82
N GLN A 22 9.62 14.06 -9.19
CA GLN A 22 10.11 14.17 -7.81
C GLN A 22 11.39 15.02 -7.73
N THR A 23 11.62 15.68 -6.58
CA THR A 23 12.92 16.36 -6.29
C THR A 23 14.08 15.37 -6.30
N LEU A 24 13.83 14.11 -5.91
CA LEU A 24 14.73 12.97 -6.10
C LEU A 24 14.05 11.96 -7.04
N PRO A 25 14.27 12.08 -8.38
CA PRO A 25 13.58 11.22 -9.34
C PRO A 25 14.03 9.76 -9.23
N PRO A 26 13.15 8.79 -9.58
CA PRO A 26 13.49 7.37 -9.54
C PRO A 26 14.51 7.02 -10.63
N THR A 27 15.46 6.13 -10.29
CA THR A 27 16.43 5.61 -11.26
C THR A 27 15.78 4.64 -12.25
N GLU A 28 14.77 3.89 -11.81
CA GLU A 28 13.91 3.06 -12.67
C GLU A 28 12.48 3.04 -12.14
N VAL A 29 11.52 2.82 -13.04
CA VAL A 29 10.15 2.49 -12.69
C VAL A 29 9.81 1.14 -13.32
N VAL A 30 9.40 0.17 -12.50
CA VAL A 30 8.93 -1.14 -12.94
C VAL A 30 7.42 -1.18 -12.78
N MET A 31 6.71 -1.35 -13.90
CA MET A 31 5.25 -1.42 -13.94
C MET A 31 4.79 -2.76 -14.50
N VAL A 32 3.93 -3.46 -13.75
CA VAL A 32 3.39 -4.76 -14.14
C VAL A 32 1.95 -4.59 -14.61
N GLY A 33 1.63 -5.08 -15.81
CA GLY A 33 0.27 -5.24 -16.31
C GLY A 33 -0.31 -6.56 -15.79
N ASP A 34 -1.28 -6.52 -14.87
CA ASP A 34 -1.89 -7.71 -14.27
C ASP A 34 -3.00 -8.29 -15.16
N GLY A 35 -2.59 -9.01 -16.19
CA GLY A 35 -3.41 -9.59 -17.25
C GLY A 35 -3.58 -8.66 -18.45
N PRO A 36 -4.37 -9.08 -19.45
CA PRO A 36 -4.62 -8.29 -20.65
C PRO A 36 -5.21 -6.91 -20.33
N LEU A 37 -4.66 -5.88 -20.93
CA LEU A 37 -5.07 -4.49 -20.77
C LEU A 37 -5.84 -4.01 -22.00
N PRO A 38 -6.79 -3.05 -21.87
CA PRO A 38 -7.46 -2.39 -22.99
C PRO A 38 -6.47 -1.54 -23.82
N ASP A 39 -6.78 -1.31 -25.09
CA ASP A 39 -5.91 -0.60 -26.02
C ASP A 39 -5.63 0.86 -25.61
N ASP A 40 -6.59 1.55 -25.03
CA ASP A 40 -6.44 2.92 -24.52
C ASP A 40 -5.44 2.99 -23.37
N LEU A 41 -5.50 2.04 -22.43
CA LEU A 41 -4.53 1.96 -21.33
C LEU A 41 -3.13 1.56 -21.83
N LEU A 42 -3.03 0.62 -22.78
CA LEU A 42 -1.76 0.25 -23.44
C LEU A 42 -1.15 1.43 -24.19
N SER A 43 -1.97 2.24 -24.86
CA SER A 43 -1.51 3.45 -25.54
C SER A 43 -0.82 4.42 -24.58
N VAL A 44 -1.40 4.68 -23.41
CA VAL A 44 -0.76 5.51 -22.36
C VAL A 44 0.53 4.86 -21.87
N VAL A 45 0.55 3.56 -21.62
CA VAL A 45 1.76 2.84 -21.20
C VAL A 45 2.90 3.09 -22.19
N HIS A 46 2.66 2.88 -23.49
CA HIS A 46 3.69 3.06 -24.52
C HIS A 46 4.13 4.51 -24.67
N GLN A 47 3.21 5.47 -24.60
CA GLN A 47 3.55 6.90 -24.59
C GLN A 47 4.46 7.25 -23.41
N MET A 48 4.17 6.69 -22.23
CA MET A 48 4.98 6.94 -21.04
C MET A 48 6.34 6.22 -21.08
N GLU A 49 6.45 5.03 -21.68
CA GLU A 49 7.74 4.38 -21.94
C GLU A 49 8.60 5.19 -22.92
N ASP A 50 7.99 5.82 -23.93
CA ASP A 50 8.69 6.70 -24.86
C ASP A 50 9.14 8.02 -24.21
N LYS A 51 8.31 8.59 -23.36
CA LYS A 51 8.60 9.82 -22.60
C LYS A 51 9.68 9.59 -21.53
N TYR A 52 9.61 8.47 -20.81
CA TYR A 52 10.46 8.13 -19.68
C TYR A 52 11.24 6.83 -19.94
N ARG A 53 12.46 6.94 -20.47
CA ARG A 53 13.30 5.80 -20.89
C ARG A 53 13.69 4.83 -19.75
N ASN A 54 13.51 5.22 -18.53
CA ASN A 54 13.70 4.39 -17.32
C ASN A 54 12.39 3.78 -16.78
N LEU A 55 11.26 3.92 -17.47
CA LEU A 55 10.06 3.14 -17.29
C LEU A 55 10.19 1.81 -18.02
N ARG A 56 9.87 0.71 -17.36
CA ARG A 56 9.86 -0.64 -17.91
C ARG A 56 8.54 -1.32 -17.63
N PHE A 57 7.78 -1.62 -18.66
CA PHE A 57 6.51 -2.33 -18.60
C PHE A 57 6.72 -3.85 -18.69
N LEU A 58 6.01 -4.61 -17.84
CA LEU A 58 6.05 -6.06 -17.76
C LEU A 58 4.63 -6.63 -17.89
N PRO A 59 4.14 -6.90 -19.12
CA PRO A 59 2.80 -7.47 -19.32
C PRO A 59 2.73 -8.90 -18.79
N GLN A 60 1.60 -9.26 -18.17
CA GLN A 60 1.29 -10.63 -17.77
C GLN A 60 0.11 -11.17 -18.60
N GLU A 61 0.15 -12.44 -18.94
CA GLU A 61 -0.91 -13.08 -19.73
C GLU A 61 -2.23 -13.21 -18.96
N LYS A 62 -2.18 -13.26 -17.64
CA LYS A 62 -3.35 -13.51 -16.78
C LYS A 62 -3.36 -12.58 -15.58
N ASN A 63 -4.55 -12.10 -15.20
CA ASN A 63 -4.75 -11.41 -13.94
C ASN A 63 -4.59 -12.40 -12.77
N ARG A 64 -3.63 -12.10 -11.89
CA ARG A 64 -3.30 -12.87 -10.68
C ARG A 64 -3.57 -12.10 -9.40
N GLY A 65 -3.98 -10.84 -9.52
CA GLY A 65 -4.26 -9.92 -8.43
C GLY A 65 -3.07 -9.12 -7.95
N LEU A 66 -3.37 -7.99 -7.28
CA LEU A 66 -2.41 -6.97 -6.87
C LEU A 66 -1.17 -7.53 -6.16
N GLY A 67 -1.36 -8.43 -5.18
CA GLY A 67 -0.25 -8.99 -4.41
C GLY A 67 0.75 -9.76 -5.27
N GLU A 68 0.29 -10.46 -6.30
CA GLU A 68 1.17 -11.20 -7.22
C GLU A 68 1.84 -10.26 -8.23
N ALA A 69 1.11 -9.27 -8.74
CA ALA A 69 1.66 -8.26 -9.64
C ALA A 69 2.76 -7.44 -8.94
N LEU A 70 2.54 -7.01 -7.68
CA LEU A 70 3.56 -6.33 -6.88
C LEU A 70 4.76 -7.24 -6.56
N ARG A 71 4.53 -8.55 -6.32
CA ARG A 71 5.62 -9.51 -6.14
C ARG A 71 6.54 -9.53 -7.36
N ILE A 72 5.94 -9.66 -8.57
CA ILE A 72 6.68 -9.66 -9.83
C ILE A 72 7.42 -8.33 -10.02
N ALA A 73 6.77 -7.20 -9.76
CA ALA A 73 7.39 -5.89 -9.88
C ALA A 73 8.63 -5.77 -8.98
N CYS A 74 8.51 -6.12 -7.68
CA CYS A 74 9.61 -6.03 -6.73
C CYS A 74 10.78 -6.97 -7.07
N GLU A 75 10.51 -8.17 -7.55
CA GLU A 75 11.55 -9.11 -8.01
C GLU A 75 12.34 -8.56 -9.20
N ASN A 76 11.68 -7.79 -10.06
CA ASN A 76 12.29 -7.21 -11.25
C ASN A 76 12.95 -5.84 -11.02
N CYS A 77 12.76 -5.20 -9.85
CA CYS A 77 13.53 -4.01 -9.48
C CYS A 77 15.01 -4.35 -9.31
N LYS A 78 15.90 -3.49 -9.81
CA LYS A 78 17.35 -3.72 -9.77
C LYS A 78 18.03 -3.12 -8.55
N TYR A 79 17.48 -2.03 -8.00
CA TYR A 79 18.11 -1.20 -6.98
C TYR A 79 17.72 -1.60 -5.56
N ASP A 80 18.48 -1.11 -4.57
CA ASP A 80 18.37 -1.50 -3.17
C ASP A 80 17.14 -0.95 -2.45
N TYR A 81 16.57 0.13 -2.97
CA TYR A 81 15.36 0.74 -2.42
C TYR A 81 14.21 0.64 -3.42
N ILE A 82 13.03 0.26 -2.94
CA ILE A 82 11.82 0.11 -3.75
C ILE A 82 10.72 0.98 -3.17
N ALA A 83 10.30 2.01 -3.91
CA ALA A 83 9.12 2.80 -3.61
C ALA A 83 7.88 2.20 -4.29
N ARG A 84 6.79 2.08 -3.54
CA ARG A 84 5.51 1.61 -4.06
C ARG A 84 4.63 2.80 -4.44
N MET A 85 3.84 2.67 -5.51
CA MET A 85 2.83 3.64 -5.93
C MET A 85 1.65 2.93 -6.59
N ASP A 86 0.43 3.45 -6.38
CA ASP A 86 -0.78 3.05 -7.12
C ASP A 86 -0.88 3.81 -8.45
N SER A 87 -1.69 3.28 -9.36
CA SER A 87 -1.89 3.80 -10.72
C SER A 87 -2.86 4.98 -10.80
N ASP A 88 -3.54 5.32 -9.70
CA ASP A 88 -4.59 6.34 -9.65
C ASP A 88 -4.34 7.43 -8.60
N ASP A 89 -3.21 7.36 -7.87
CA ASP A 89 -2.84 8.29 -6.81
C ASP A 89 -1.78 9.30 -7.27
N ILE A 90 -1.56 10.36 -6.51
CA ILE A 90 -0.61 11.44 -6.83
C ILE A 90 0.48 11.50 -5.74
N SER A 91 1.73 11.25 -6.13
CA SER A 91 2.89 11.42 -5.25
C SER A 91 3.25 12.90 -5.11
N LEU A 92 3.43 13.39 -3.87
CA LEU A 92 3.90 14.76 -3.66
C LEU A 92 5.37 14.91 -4.06
N PRO A 93 5.81 16.09 -4.54
CA PRO A 93 7.10 16.25 -5.24
C PRO A 93 8.34 15.90 -4.42
N ASP A 94 8.31 16.05 -3.11
CA ASP A 94 9.44 15.85 -2.19
C ASP A 94 9.40 14.52 -1.44
N ARG A 95 8.47 13.63 -1.82
CA ARG A 95 8.25 12.34 -1.15
C ARG A 95 9.51 11.50 -1.08
N PHE A 96 10.13 11.21 -2.22
CA PHE A 96 11.27 10.29 -2.24
C PHE A 96 12.47 10.86 -1.51
N GLU A 97 12.74 12.16 -1.65
CA GLU A 97 13.83 12.83 -0.93
C GLU A 97 13.64 12.70 0.60
N LYS A 98 12.44 13.03 1.11
CA LYS A 98 12.13 12.94 2.54
C LYS A 98 12.26 11.52 3.08
N GLN A 99 11.78 10.52 2.33
CA GLN A 99 11.83 9.12 2.76
C GLN A 99 13.26 8.55 2.68
N MET A 100 14.03 8.90 1.66
CA MET A 100 15.43 8.46 1.53
C MET A 100 16.31 9.04 2.62
N ARG A 101 16.11 10.30 3.03
CA ARG A 101 16.79 10.91 4.16
C ARG A 101 16.65 10.08 5.45
N CYS A 102 15.49 9.48 5.70
CA CYS A 102 15.32 8.62 6.86
C CYS A 102 16.25 7.39 6.84
N PHE A 103 16.49 6.80 5.67
CA PHE A 103 17.41 5.67 5.53
C PHE A 103 18.87 6.09 5.64
N GLU A 104 19.22 7.33 5.28
CA GLU A 104 20.55 7.92 5.50
C GLU A 104 20.81 8.19 6.98
N GLU A 105 19.78 8.59 7.74
CA GLU A 105 19.86 8.87 9.17
C GLU A 105 19.87 7.59 10.03
N ASP A 106 19.25 6.50 9.56
CA ASP A 106 19.16 5.22 10.29
C ASP A 106 19.20 4.01 9.34
N ASP A 107 20.40 3.46 9.22
CA ASP A 107 20.66 2.28 8.38
C ASP A 107 19.92 1.00 8.83
N ASN A 108 19.35 0.97 10.03
CA ASN A 108 18.56 -0.19 10.49
C ASN A 108 17.12 -0.15 10.02
N LEU A 109 16.65 0.95 9.42
CA LEU A 109 15.30 1.02 8.87
C LEU A 109 15.14 0.04 7.72
N SER A 110 14.04 -0.70 7.72
CA SER A 110 13.66 -1.62 6.64
C SER A 110 12.55 -1.06 5.76
N ILE A 111 11.70 -0.20 6.32
CA ILE A 111 10.54 0.39 5.65
C ILE A 111 10.25 1.79 6.21
N VAL A 112 10.00 2.73 5.29
CA VAL A 112 9.56 4.10 5.61
C VAL A 112 8.23 4.37 4.89
N GLY A 113 7.20 4.71 5.66
CA GLY A 113 5.91 5.20 5.18
C GLY A 113 5.76 6.70 5.38
N GLY A 114 4.55 7.21 5.10
CA GLY A 114 4.18 8.61 5.34
C GLY A 114 2.66 8.76 5.44
N MET A 115 2.20 10.01 5.66
CA MET A 115 0.78 10.32 5.74
C MET A 115 0.18 10.46 4.34
N ILE A 116 -1.13 10.36 4.26
CA ILE A 116 -1.89 10.58 3.03
C ILE A 116 -3.03 11.57 3.28
N THR A 117 -3.40 12.28 2.23
CA THR A 117 -4.72 12.87 2.12
C THR A 117 -5.58 12.04 1.18
N GLU A 118 -6.89 12.14 1.31
CA GLU A 118 -7.85 11.54 0.39
C GLU A 118 -8.61 12.66 -0.32
N PHE A 119 -8.74 12.61 -1.65
CA PHE A 119 -9.47 13.61 -2.44
C PHE A 119 -10.52 12.95 -3.34
N VAL A 120 -11.52 13.73 -3.75
CA VAL A 120 -12.60 13.30 -4.65
C VAL A 120 -12.71 14.27 -5.82
N GLY A 121 -12.64 13.72 -7.05
CA GLY A 121 -12.63 14.53 -8.26
C GLY A 121 -11.27 15.20 -8.45
N GLU A 122 -11.20 16.51 -8.23
CA GLU A 122 -9.97 17.29 -8.36
C GLU A 122 -9.06 17.12 -7.13
N PRO A 123 -7.72 17.12 -7.32
CA PRO A 123 -6.74 16.88 -6.26
C PRO A 123 -6.81 17.87 -5.09
N GLU A 124 -7.33 19.06 -5.32
CA GLU A 124 -7.50 20.12 -4.32
C GLU A 124 -8.71 19.87 -3.39
N ASN A 125 -9.66 19.04 -3.82
CA ASN A 125 -10.84 18.69 -3.04
C ASN A 125 -10.54 17.57 -2.03
N ILE A 126 -9.74 17.92 -1.02
CA ILE A 126 -9.36 17.01 0.06
C ILE A 126 -10.54 16.79 1.00
N VAL A 127 -10.93 15.54 1.15
CA VAL A 127 -12.07 15.10 1.98
C VAL A 127 -11.63 14.46 3.29
N ASP A 128 -10.41 13.95 3.37
CA ASP A 128 -9.88 13.31 4.57
C ASP A 128 -8.35 13.25 4.60
N GLN A 129 -7.80 12.94 5.79
CA GLN A 129 -6.39 12.72 6.02
C GLN A 129 -6.20 11.50 6.92
N ARG A 130 -5.23 10.65 6.59
CA ARG A 130 -4.89 9.51 7.43
C ARG A 130 -3.52 9.69 8.07
N LEU A 131 -3.54 9.90 9.38
CA LEU A 131 -2.37 9.97 10.24
C LEU A 131 -2.08 8.60 10.88
N LEU A 132 -0.81 8.26 11.01
CA LEU A 132 -0.33 7.00 11.58
C LEU A 132 0.79 7.27 12.59
N PRO A 133 1.04 6.33 13.53
CA PRO A 133 2.19 6.42 14.43
C PRO A 133 3.51 6.54 13.65
N LEU A 134 4.49 7.25 14.19
CA LEU A 134 5.73 7.56 13.50
C LEU A 134 6.84 6.54 13.77
N GLU A 135 6.96 6.08 15.03
CA GLU A 135 8.09 5.28 15.48
C GLU A 135 7.77 3.78 15.51
N ASP A 136 8.78 2.94 15.32
CA ASP A 136 8.69 1.48 15.20
C ASP A 136 7.82 0.82 16.27
N ALA A 137 8.05 1.15 17.53
CA ALA A 137 7.33 0.55 18.64
C ALA A 137 5.83 0.88 18.61
N ASP A 138 5.47 2.12 18.25
CA ASP A 138 4.09 2.57 18.17
C ASP A 138 3.40 2.05 16.90
N ILE A 139 4.14 1.99 15.78
CA ILE A 139 3.68 1.35 14.55
C ILE A 139 3.34 -0.12 14.82
N LYS A 140 4.23 -0.88 15.46
CA LYS A 140 3.99 -2.29 15.82
C LYS A 140 2.83 -2.46 16.80
N ARG A 141 2.71 -1.55 17.77
CA ARG A 141 1.55 -1.54 18.69
C ARG A 141 0.23 -1.30 17.94
N PHE A 142 0.25 -0.40 16.97
CA PHE A 142 -0.90 -0.14 16.10
C PHE A 142 -1.20 -1.32 15.17
N MET A 143 -0.16 -1.99 14.68
CA MET A 143 -0.27 -3.17 13.82
C MET A 143 -0.89 -4.39 14.52
N VAL A 144 -1.03 -4.39 15.82
CA VAL A 144 -1.80 -5.43 16.53
C VAL A 144 -3.24 -5.55 15.98
N SER A 145 -3.82 -4.49 15.45
CA SER A 145 -5.24 -4.47 15.01
C SER A 145 -5.49 -3.94 13.60
N ARG A 146 -4.56 -3.18 13.01
CA ARG A 146 -4.72 -2.53 11.70
C ARG A 146 -3.37 -2.17 11.07
N ALA A 147 -3.31 -1.92 9.76
CA ALA A 147 -2.07 -1.55 9.08
C ALA A 147 -1.45 -0.27 9.68
N GLY A 148 -0.18 -0.35 10.08
CA GLY A 148 0.57 0.74 10.73
C GLY A 148 1.33 1.63 9.75
N VAL A 149 1.33 1.29 8.46
CA VAL A 149 1.86 2.11 7.35
C VAL A 149 0.84 2.20 6.24
N ASN A 150 0.81 3.31 5.52
CA ASN A 150 -0.03 3.49 4.35
C ASN A 150 0.63 2.80 3.16
N HIS A 151 -0.04 1.81 2.57
CA HIS A 151 0.52 0.97 1.52
C HIS A 151 1.06 1.77 0.33
N VAL A 152 0.33 2.78 -0.12
CA VAL A 152 0.73 3.61 -1.26
C VAL A 152 2.00 4.44 -1.01
N THR A 153 2.36 4.68 0.26
CA THR A 153 3.48 5.57 0.60
C THR A 153 4.82 4.87 0.83
N VAL A 154 4.86 3.54 0.89
CA VAL A 154 6.02 2.83 1.42
C VAL A 154 7.24 2.85 0.50
N VAL A 155 8.41 3.02 1.12
CA VAL A 155 9.73 2.72 0.54
C VAL A 155 10.36 1.60 1.38
N PHE A 156 10.90 0.58 0.72
CA PHE A 156 11.54 -0.57 1.37
C PHE A 156 13.03 -0.65 1.07
N LYS A 157 13.79 -1.20 2.00
CA LYS A 157 15.03 -1.90 1.63
C LYS A 157 14.67 -3.21 0.94
N LYS A 158 15.10 -3.38 -0.32
CA LYS A 158 14.79 -4.56 -1.13
C LYS A 158 15.18 -5.88 -0.43
N ASN A 159 16.38 -5.93 0.16
CA ASN A 159 16.85 -7.12 0.85
C ASN A 159 15.94 -7.54 2.02
N ASP A 160 15.43 -6.59 2.79
CA ASP A 160 14.54 -6.88 3.92
C ASP A 160 13.15 -7.28 3.47
N LEU A 161 12.64 -6.66 2.39
CA LEU A 161 11.41 -7.08 1.72
C LEU A 161 11.52 -8.54 1.24
N MET A 162 12.63 -8.91 0.59
CA MET A 162 12.85 -10.27 0.10
C MET A 162 13.02 -11.28 1.23
N LYS A 163 13.76 -10.95 2.31
CA LYS A 163 13.87 -11.78 3.53
C LYS A 163 12.52 -12.02 4.20
N ALA A 164 11.61 -11.05 4.17
CA ALA A 164 10.25 -11.21 4.67
C ALA A 164 9.33 -12.01 3.72
N GLY A 165 9.83 -12.43 2.55
CA GLY A 165 9.15 -13.25 1.55
C GLY A 165 8.33 -12.44 0.55
N ASN A 166 8.66 -11.17 0.32
CA ASN A 166 8.08 -10.29 -0.70
C ASN A 166 6.54 -10.20 -0.62
N TYR A 167 5.87 -9.57 -1.57
CA TYR A 167 4.41 -9.60 -1.71
C TYR A 167 3.90 -11.02 -2.00
N SER A 168 2.62 -11.24 -1.78
CA SER A 168 2.00 -12.55 -2.03
C SER A 168 0.51 -12.39 -2.31
N GLY A 169 0.00 -13.05 -3.34
CA GLY A 169 -1.43 -13.14 -3.66
C GLY A 169 -2.23 -14.07 -2.73
N LYS A 170 -1.62 -14.60 -1.65
CA LYS A 170 -2.27 -15.57 -0.76
C LYS A 170 -3.49 -15.01 -0.02
N TYR A 171 -3.47 -13.72 0.33
CA TYR A 171 -4.54 -13.02 1.05
C TYR A 171 -4.90 -11.73 0.33
N ARG A 172 -6.17 -11.32 0.44
CA ARG A 172 -6.66 -10.06 -0.16
C ARG A 172 -6.12 -8.81 0.51
N GLN A 173 -5.62 -8.94 1.76
CA GLN A 173 -4.90 -7.90 2.48
C GLN A 173 -3.41 -8.17 2.33
N GLU A 174 -2.92 -8.11 1.09
CA GLU A 174 -1.53 -8.39 0.72
C GLU A 174 -0.54 -7.51 1.48
N ASP A 175 -0.93 -6.25 1.72
CA ASP A 175 -0.20 -5.24 2.49
C ASP A 175 -0.07 -5.63 3.96
N TYR A 176 -1.18 -5.84 4.65
CA TYR A 176 -1.16 -6.18 6.08
C TYR A 176 -0.49 -7.52 6.34
N TYR A 177 -0.65 -8.47 5.42
CA TYR A 177 0.08 -9.75 5.49
C TYR A 177 1.59 -9.57 5.31
N LEU A 178 2.01 -8.67 4.43
CA LEU A 178 3.42 -8.33 4.25
C LEU A 178 3.98 -7.64 5.51
N TRP A 179 3.27 -6.67 6.08
CA TRP A 179 3.70 -5.99 7.31
C TRP A 179 3.87 -6.96 8.48
N ALA A 180 2.97 -7.90 8.64
CA ALA A 180 3.08 -8.92 9.69
C ALA A 180 4.32 -9.81 9.49
N ARG A 181 4.66 -10.18 8.24
CA ARG A 181 5.88 -10.95 7.93
C ARG A 181 7.16 -10.13 8.12
N MET A 182 7.16 -8.87 7.72
CA MET A 182 8.28 -7.96 7.96
C MET A 182 8.50 -7.74 9.47
N TRP A 183 7.44 -7.58 10.25
CA TRP A 183 7.55 -7.52 11.71
C TRP A 183 8.14 -8.82 12.28
N LYS A 184 7.64 -9.99 11.85
CA LYS A 184 8.21 -11.29 12.26
C LYS A 184 9.69 -11.43 11.90
N ALA A 185 10.10 -10.88 10.77
CA ALA A 185 11.49 -10.89 10.30
C ALA A 185 12.41 -9.91 11.05
N GLY A 186 11.88 -9.14 12.02
CA GLY A 186 12.64 -8.16 12.79
C GLY A 186 12.82 -6.81 12.09
N CYS A 187 12.11 -6.54 11.00
CA CYS A 187 12.19 -5.28 10.28
C CYS A 187 11.83 -4.09 11.17
N LYS A 188 12.52 -2.97 10.98
CA LYS A 188 12.28 -1.69 11.64
C LYS A 188 11.46 -0.78 10.73
N PHE A 189 10.40 -0.23 11.28
CA PHE A 189 9.42 0.62 10.60
C PHE A 189 9.58 2.08 11.02
N LYS A 190 9.31 3.00 10.11
CA LYS A 190 9.15 4.42 10.39
C LYS A 190 8.06 5.01 9.50
N ASN A 191 7.30 5.96 10.01
CA ASN A 191 6.51 6.87 9.20
C ASN A 191 7.05 8.29 9.36
N ILE A 192 7.08 9.06 8.29
CA ILE A 192 7.32 10.51 8.38
C ILE A 192 6.00 11.23 8.63
N PRO A 193 5.99 12.36 9.35
CA PRO A 193 4.76 13.09 9.68
C PRO A 193 4.15 13.82 8.49
N ASP A 194 4.91 13.92 7.39
CA ASP A 194 4.49 14.61 6.18
C ASP A 194 3.45 13.80 5.40
N VAL A 195 2.48 14.49 4.80
CA VAL A 195 1.69 13.94 3.70
C VAL A 195 2.61 13.79 2.49
N VAL A 196 2.63 12.61 1.91
CA VAL A 196 3.51 12.29 0.77
C VAL A 196 2.77 11.76 -0.44
N VAL A 197 1.51 11.41 -0.29
CA VAL A 197 0.63 10.97 -1.38
C VAL A 197 -0.78 11.50 -1.18
N ASN A 198 -1.36 12.05 -2.23
CA ASN A 198 -2.79 12.33 -2.33
C ASN A 198 -3.47 11.12 -2.96
N VAL A 199 -4.34 10.47 -2.21
CA VAL A 199 -5.06 9.25 -2.61
C VAL A 199 -6.40 9.61 -3.23
N ARG A 200 -6.64 9.13 -4.43
CA ARG A 200 -7.94 9.31 -5.10
C ARG A 200 -8.98 8.42 -4.44
N SER A 201 -9.99 9.04 -3.83
CA SER A 201 -11.06 8.36 -3.11
C SER A 201 -12.33 8.31 -3.95
N GLY A 202 -12.90 7.12 -4.11
CA GLY A 202 -14.16 6.91 -4.81
C GLY A 202 -15.22 6.30 -3.90
N ALA A 203 -16.50 6.50 -4.23
CA ALA A 203 -17.65 6.02 -3.45
C ALA A 203 -17.64 4.49 -3.17
N ASN A 204 -16.89 3.72 -3.94
CA ASN A 204 -16.85 2.26 -3.85
C ASN A 204 -15.77 1.69 -2.91
N GLN A 205 -14.89 2.50 -2.32
CA GLN A 205 -13.81 1.99 -1.45
C GLN A 205 -14.35 1.30 -0.19
N PHE A 206 -15.41 1.85 0.40
CA PHE A 206 -16.03 1.29 1.61
C PHE A 206 -16.80 0.00 1.35
N ALA A 207 -17.40 -0.15 0.16
CA ALA A 207 -18.14 -1.35 -0.21
C ALA A 207 -17.23 -2.59 -0.32
N ARG A 208 -15.98 -2.42 -0.75
CA ARG A 208 -15.00 -3.51 -0.93
C ARG A 208 -14.48 -4.08 0.40
N ARG A 209 -14.59 -3.35 1.51
CA ARG A 209 -14.02 -3.69 2.83
C ARG A 209 -15.01 -4.38 3.77
N GLY A 210 -16.05 -5.05 3.25
CA GLY A 210 -17.10 -5.68 4.04
C GLY A 210 -17.35 -7.15 3.69
N GLY A 211 -18.14 -7.83 4.57
CA GLY A 211 -18.66 -9.17 4.37
C GLY A 211 -17.86 -10.29 5.05
N LEU A 212 -18.52 -11.47 5.18
CA LEU A 212 -17.95 -12.63 5.88
C LEU A 212 -16.63 -13.15 5.27
N LYS A 213 -16.45 -13.00 3.94
CA LYS A 213 -15.22 -13.41 3.27
C LYS A 213 -14.04 -12.53 3.73
N TYR A 214 -14.24 -11.21 3.75
CA TYR A 214 -13.23 -10.25 4.23
C TYR A 214 -12.84 -10.52 5.70
N PHE A 215 -13.84 -10.77 6.56
CA PHE A 215 -13.62 -11.16 7.95
C PHE A 215 -12.78 -12.43 8.08
N LYS A 216 -13.15 -13.50 7.37
CA LYS A 216 -12.44 -14.79 7.44
C LYS A 216 -10.97 -14.65 7.01
N GLU A 217 -10.68 -13.85 5.98
CA GLU A 217 -9.32 -13.62 5.51
C GLU A 217 -8.49 -12.80 6.50
N HIS A 218 -9.06 -11.75 7.08
CA HIS A 218 -8.41 -10.99 8.17
C HIS A 218 -8.06 -11.87 9.36
N MET A 219 -8.99 -12.72 9.78
CA MET A 219 -8.77 -13.61 10.92
C MET A 219 -7.67 -14.63 10.68
N LYS A 220 -7.42 -15.04 9.43
CA LYS A 220 -6.26 -15.90 9.10
C LYS A 220 -4.95 -15.17 9.40
N ILE A 221 -4.84 -13.90 9.06
CA ILE A 221 -3.62 -13.10 9.33
C ILE A 221 -3.42 -12.93 10.84
N PHE A 222 -4.47 -12.57 11.61
CA PHE A 222 -4.36 -12.46 13.06
C PHE A 222 -3.97 -13.79 13.73
N LYS A 223 -4.49 -14.93 13.24
CA LYS A 223 -4.08 -16.25 13.74
C LYS A 223 -2.60 -16.52 13.47
N LEU A 224 -2.08 -16.15 12.30
CA LEU A 224 -0.65 -16.24 12.00
C LEU A 224 0.16 -15.33 12.93
N MET A 225 -0.25 -14.09 13.14
CA MET A 225 0.42 -13.18 14.06
C MET A 225 0.48 -13.73 15.49
N TYR A 226 -0.60 -14.38 15.95
CA TYR A 226 -0.60 -15.08 17.23
C TYR A 226 0.36 -16.27 17.25
N GLN A 227 0.36 -17.11 16.23
CA GLN A 227 1.30 -18.24 16.09
C GLN A 227 2.76 -17.80 16.02
N TRP A 228 3.01 -16.61 15.50
CA TRP A 228 4.33 -15.99 15.44
C TRP A 228 4.70 -15.20 16.72
N HIS A 229 3.86 -15.22 17.73
CA HIS A 229 4.02 -14.50 19.00
C HIS A 229 4.12 -12.97 18.84
N LEU A 230 3.58 -12.41 17.76
CA LEU A 230 3.50 -10.97 17.52
C LEU A 230 2.35 -10.31 18.28
N ILE A 231 1.31 -11.09 18.56
CA ILE A 231 0.15 -10.68 19.37
C ILE A 231 -0.19 -11.74 20.42
N THR A 232 -0.79 -11.28 21.52
CA THR A 232 -1.24 -12.16 22.61
C THR A 232 -2.63 -12.74 22.32
N TYR A 233 -3.01 -13.80 23.05
CA TYR A 233 -4.36 -14.38 22.93
C TYR A 233 -5.50 -13.39 23.24
N PRO A 234 -5.44 -12.53 24.29
CA PRO A 234 -6.44 -11.48 24.48
C PRO A 234 -6.56 -10.50 23.30
N GLN A 235 -5.43 -10.12 22.69
CA GLN A 235 -5.41 -9.25 21.50
C GLN A 235 -6.06 -9.94 20.29
N LEU A 236 -5.78 -11.23 20.08
CA LEU A 236 -6.45 -12.03 19.05
C LEU A 236 -7.96 -12.05 19.27
N MET A 237 -8.43 -12.32 20.51
CA MET A 237 -9.86 -12.34 20.82
C MET A 237 -10.53 -10.97 20.67
N LYS A 238 -9.86 -9.90 21.09
CA LYS A 238 -10.33 -8.53 20.87
C LYS A 238 -10.52 -8.25 19.37
N ASN A 239 -9.55 -8.61 18.54
CA ASN A 239 -9.65 -8.45 17.08
C ASN A 239 -10.80 -9.28 16.50
N TYR A 240 -11.00 -10.50 16.98
CA TYR A 240 -12.11 -11.35 16.57
C TYR A 240 -13.46 -10.68 16.84
N ILE A 241 -13.67 -10.19 18.05
CA ILE A 241 -14.91 -9.52 18.47
C ILE A 241 -15.14 -8.25 17.64
N LEU A 242 -14.11 -7.38 17.52
CA LEU A 242 -14.24 -6.11 16.78
C LEU A 242 -14.54 -6.34 15.30
N ARG A 243 -13.85 -7.29 14.65
CA ARG A 243 -14.07 -7.59 13.24
C ARG A 243 -15.38 -8.31 12.98
N TYR A 244 -15.82 -9.18 13.91
CA TYR A 244 -17.13 -9.80 13.82
C TYR A 244 -18.25 -8.76 13.94
N ALA A 245 -18.14 -7.85 14.91
CA ALA A 245 -19.08 -6.72 15.04
C ALA A 245 -19.18 -5.88 13.76
N GLN A 246 -18.02 -5.57 13.13
CA GLN A 246 -18.00 -4.85 11.85
C GLN A 246 -18.76 -5.56 10.72
N VAL A 247 -18.84 -6.88 10.74
CA VAL A 247 -19.55 -7.67 9.72
C VAL A 247 -21.01 -7.92 10.06
N ALA A 248 -21.32 -8.06 11.35
CA ALA A 248 -22.66 -8.33 11.84
C ALA A 248 -23.59 -7.10 11.75
N PHE A 249 -23.05 -5.89 11.79
CA PHE A 249 -23.85 -4.66 11.70
C PHE A 249 -24.23 -4.29 10.26
N PRO A 250 -25.45 -3.73 10.05
CA PRO A 250 -25.88 -3.18 8.75
C PRO A 250 -24.91 -2.11 8.22
N THR A 251 -24.85 -1.95 6.90
CA THR A 251 -23.89 -1.06 6.23
C THR A 251 -23.96 0.39 6.73
N THR A 252 -25.15 0.89 7.06
CA THR A 252 -25.39 2.23 7.59
C THR A 252 -24.72 2.45 8.96
N LEU A 253 -24.88 1.48 9.88
CA LEU A 253 -24.23 1.53 11.19
C LEU A 253 -22.71 1.34 11.08
N ARG A 254 -22.24 0.55 10.12
CA ARG A 254 -20.80 0.37 9.85
C ARG A 254 -20.16 1.67 9.39
N THR A 255 -20.77 2.37 8.45
CA THR A 255 -20.26 3.65 7.94
C THR A 255 -20.18 4.68 9.05
N TRP A 256 -21.23 4.78 9.87
CA TRP A 256 -21.25 5.66 11.02
C TRP A 256 -20.16 5.33 12.06
N ALA A 257 -20.04 4.05 12.46
CA ALA A 257 -19.03 3.61 13.43
C ALA A 257 -17.61 3.77 12.90
N TYR A 258 -17.38 3.53 11.61
CA TYR A 258 -16.08 3.75 10.97
C TYR A 258 -15.69 5.22 10.97
N GLN A 259 -16.62 6.12 10.63
CA GLN A 259 -16.38 7.56 10.59
C GLN A 259 -16.14 8.18 11.97
N HIS A 260 -16.82 7.67 13.03
CA HIS A 260 -16.84 8.32 14.35
C HIS A 260 -15.98 7.61 15.40
N LEU A 261 -15.70 6.30 15.28
CA LEU A 261 -15.04 5.51 16.32
C LEU A 261 -13.72 4.85 15.89
N LEU A 262 -13.52 4.60 14.59
CA LEU A 262 -12.37 3.80 14.12
C LEU A 262 -11.37 4.62 13.30
N ARG A 263 -11.70 5.85 12.96
CA ARG A 263 -10.89 6.73 12.13
C ARG A 263 -10.06 7.76 12.93
N LYS A 264 -10.30 7.81 14.26
CA LYS A 264 -9.49 8.63 15.19
C LYS A 264 -8.24 7.90 15.62
#